data_ae091438e4f2a47b20e2810c989bcf28
#
_entry.id   ae091438e4f2a47b20e2810c989bcf28
#
_cell.length_a   1.000
_cell.length_b   1.000
_cell.length_c   1.000
_cell.angle_alpha   90.00
_cell.angle_beta   90.00
_cell.angle_gamma   90.00
#
_symmetry.space_group_name_H-M   'P 1'
#
loop_
_entity.id
_entity.type
_entity.pdbx_description
1 polymer ?
#
loop_
_entity_poly.entity_id
_entity_poly.type
_entity_poly.pdbx_seq_one_letter_code
_entity_poly.pdbx_strand_id
1 'polypeptide(L)'
;MGSTPHAHAQAKVKCPHEQGVVAMIGVFIDTFVVLTMTALVVISTLYTGDGILSGVMTSSENLDALGVAKTNLAQLAFGSVFGESFGSAFVAICLLFFAFTTIIGWNLFGRINIEYLFGKKAVLPYSIIAIAFIFLGSLLSNDLVWELTDMFNQLMVIPNVIALLALGGLVAASAKAGNSETLENAKK
;
A
#
# COMPACT_ATOMS: atom_id res chain seq x y z
N MET A 1 -5.04 0.60 6.20
CA MET A 1 -6.01 -0.17 7.04
C MET A 1 -7.36 -0.11 6.38
N GLY A 2 -8.08 -0.18 5.73
CA GLY A 2 -9.43 -0.17 5.13
C GLY A 2 -9.51 -0.86 3.78
N SER A 3 -8.40 -0.97 3.07
CA SER A 3 -8.33 -1.60 1.74
C SER A 3 -8.05 -3.10 1.75
N THR A 4 -7.36 -3.60 2.76
CA THR A 4 -6.99 -5.02 2.89
C THR A 4 -8.17 -5.99 2.81
N PRO A 5 -9.33 -5.73 3.46
CA PRO A 5 -10.50 -6.60 3.34
C PRO A 5 -10.98 -6.81 1.91
N HIS A 6 -10.87 -5.81 1.04
CA HIS A 6 -11.29 -5.92 -0.36
C HIS A 6 -10.43 -6.88 -1.17
N ALA A 7 -9.11 -6.91 -0.90
CA ALA A 7 -8.20 -7.87 -1.53
C ALA A 7 -8.57 -9.31 -1.15
N HIS A 8 -8.90 -9.54 0.10
CA HIS A 8 -9.22 -10.88 0.61
C HIS A 8 -10.63 -11.36 0.26
N ALA A 9 -11.57 -10.45 -0.01
CA ALA A 9 -12.94 -10.81 -0.42
C ALA A 9 -13.01 -11.61 -1.73
N GLN A 10 -11.99 -11.51 -2.60
CA GLN A 10 -11.90 -12.24 -3.86
C GLN A 10 -11.10 -13.54 -3.76
N ALA A 11 -10.53 -13.84 -2.61
CA ALA A 11 -9.71 -15.03 -2.43
C ALA A 11 -10.55 -16.32 -2.50
N LYS A 12 -10.09 -17.28 -3.29
CA LYS A 12 -10.71 -18.61 -3.39
C LYS A 12 -9.99 -19.56 -2.45
N VAL A 13 -10.46 -19.65 -1.23
CA VAL A 13 -9.90 -20.53 -0.18
C VAL A 13 -10.97 -21.47 0.35
N LYS A 14 -10.55 -22.60 0.92
CA LYS A 14 -11.46 -23.61 1.49
C LYS A 14 -12.09 -23.13 2.79
N CYS A 15 -11.31 -22.46 3.64
CA CYS A 15 -11.81 -21.90 4.88
C CYS A 15 -11.26 -20.48 5.14
N PRO A 16 -12.00 -19.61 5.83
CA PRO A 16 -11.58 -18.24 6.14
C PRO A 16 -10.30 -18.16 6.97
N HIS A 17 -10.04 -19.16 7.80
CA HIS A 17 -8.83 -19.22 8.63
C HIS A 17 -7.54 -19.27 7.80
N GLU A 18 -7.50 -20.07 6.72
CA GLU A 18 -6.34 -20.14 5.83
C GLU A 18 -6.01 -18.77 5.23
N GLN A 19 -7.03 -18.05 4.77
CA GLN A 19 -6.85 -16.71 4.23
C GLN A 19 -6.34 -15.72 5.28
N GLY A 20 -6.84 -15.82 6.51
CA GLY A 20 -6.39 -14.99 7.62
C GLY A 20 -4.91 -15.19 7.94
N VAL A 21 -4.44 -16.45 7.97
CA VAL A 21 -3.02 -16.77 8.22
C VAL A 21 -2.13 -16.25 7.10
N VAL A 22 -2.50 -16.46 5.83
CA VAL A 22 -1.74 -15.97 4.67
C VAL A 22 -1.69 -14.44 4.67
N ALA A 23 -2.80 -13.78 5.01
CA ALA A 23 -2.85 -12.33 5.13
C ALA A 23 -1.92 -11.79 6.23
N MET A 24 -1.90 -12.42 7.39
CA MET A 24 -1.01 -12.05 8.50
C MET A 24 0.47 -12.18 8.10
N ILE A 25 0.85 -13.28 7.45
CA ILE A 25 2.22 -13.49 6.96
C ILE A 25 2.57 -12.43 5.90
N GLY A 26 1.68 -12.17 4.95
CA GLY A 26 1.88 -11.15 3.91
C GLY A 26 2.10 -9.76 4.50
N VAL A 27 1.26 -9.32 5.43
CA VAL A 27 1.40 -8.03 6.12
C VAL A 27 2.67 -7.97 6.95
N PHE A 28 3.05 -9.07 7.62
CA PHE A 28 4.31 -9.12 8.37
C PHE A 28 5.52 -8.92 7.45
N ILE A 29 5.58 -9.65 6.32
CA ILE A 29 6.67 -9.51 5.34
C ILE A 29 6.71 -8.08 4.79
N ASP A 30 5.58 -7.54 4.38
CA ASP A 30 5.51 -6.19 3.83
C ASP A 30 5.97 -5.13 4.85
N THR A 31 5.43 -5.18 6.05
CA THR A 31 5.67 -4.15 7.07
C THR A 31 7.04 -4.28 7.72
N PHE A 32 7.45 -5.48 8.13
CA PHE A 32 8.71 -5.66 8.87
C PHE A 32 9.90 -5.88 7.96
N VAL A 33 9.75 -6.65 6.88
CA VAL A 33 10.89 -6.95 6.00
C VAL A 33 11.04 -5.85 4.96
N VAL A 34 10.04 -5.59 4.14
CA VAL A 34 10.15 -4.67 3.00
C VAL A 34 10.37 -3.22 3.45
N LEU A 35 9.57 -2.72 4.41
CA LEU A 35 9.73 -1.35 4.90
C LEU A 35 11.05 -1.15 5.64
N THR A 36 11.50 -2.14 6.45
CA THR A 36 12.80 -2.06 7.12
C THR A 36 13.95 -2.05 6.11
N MET A 37 13.88 -2.90 5.09
CA MET A 37 14.88 -2.89 4.01
C MET A 37 14.95 -1.55 3.30
N THR A 38 13.81 -0.97 2.96
CA THR A 38 13.73 0.36 2.34
C THR A 38 14.33 1.44 3.24
N ALA A 39 13.98 1.44 4.53
CA ALA A 39 14.54 2.38 5.50
C ALA A 39 16.06 2.22 5.63
N LEU A 40 16.56 0.99 5.72
CA LEU A 40 17.99 0.72 5.79
C LEU A 40 18.74 1.20 4.54
N VAL A 41 18.20 0.98 3.35
CA VAL A 41 18.80 1.50 2.11
C VAL A 41 18.87 3.02 2.15
N VAL A 42 17.81 3.72 2.49
CA VAL A 42 17.81 5.19 2.58
C VAL A 42 18.80 5.69 3.63
N ILE A 43 18.80 5.11 4.83
CA ILE A 43 19.68 5.53 5.92
C ILE A 43 21.14 5.28 5.56
N SER A 44 21.47 4.09 5.05
CA SER A 44 22.85 3.71 4.74
C SER A 44 23.45 4.46 3.56
N THR A 45 22.63 4.97 2.65
CA THR A 45 23.09 5.68 1.45
C THR A 45 23.04 7.21 1.58
N LEU A 46 22.00 7.75 2.21
CA LEU A 46 21.79 9.20 2.26
C LEU A 46 22.20 9.84 3.58
N TYR A 47 22.15 9.13 4.71
CA TYR A 47 22.42 9.68 6.04
C TYR A 47 23.80 9.32 6.59
N THR A 48 24.53 8.40 5.98
CA THR A 48 25.85 7.96 6.46
C THR A 48 26.97 8.37 5.50
N GLY A 49 28.19 8.56 6.04
CA GLY A 49 29.36 8.91 5.25
C GLY A 49 29.21 10.24 4.52
N ASP A 50 29.43 10.25 3.22
CA ASP A 50 29.30 11.42 2.33
C ASP A 50 27.90 11.59 1.75
N GLY A 51 26.89 10.94 2.34
CA GLY A 51 25.50 11.02 1.89
C GLY A 51 24.93 12.44 1.97
N ILE A 52 24.03 12.79 1.06
CA ILE A 52 23.46 14.14 0.89
C ILE A 52 22.81 14.65 2.19
N LEU A 53 22.26 13.75 3.01
CA LEU A 53 21.58 14.07 4.28
C LEU A 53 22.49 13.86 5.51
N SER A 54 23.78 13.55 5.31
CA SER A 54 24.72 13.36 6.41
C SER A 54 24.96 14.69 7.14
N GLY A 55 24.63 14.73 8.43
CA GLY A 55 24.78 15.93 9.26
C GLY A 55 23.75 17.04 9.02
N VAL A 56 22.76 16.82 8.16
CA VAL A 56 21.70 17.79 7.90
C VAL A 56 20.56 17.58 8.88
N MET A 57 20.12 18.67 9.55
CA MET A 57 18.86 18.64 10.30
C MET A 57 17.69 18.48 9.32
N THR A 58 16.86 17.46 9.52
CA THR A 58 15.70 17.14 8.68
C THR A 58 14.53 18.11 8.92
N SER A 59 14.74 19.40 8.69
CA SER A 59 13.65 20.36 8.54
C SER A 59 13.16 20.37 7.09
N SER A 60 11.89 20.63 6.86
CA SER A 60 11.32 20.68 5.51
C SER A 60 12.06 21.68 4.61
N GLU A 61 12.43 22.84 5.12
CA GLU A 61 13.18 23.86 4.39
C GLU A 61 14.57 23.37 3.91
N ASN A 62 15.29 22.61 4.75
CA ASN A 62 16.59 22.05 4.39
C ASN A 62 16.48 20.95 3.34
N LEU A 63 15.43 20.13 3.41
CA LEU A 63 15.19 19.07 2.43
C LEU A 63 14.83 19.64 1.07
N ASP A 64 13.97 20.67 1.03
CA ASP A 64 13.58 21.36 -0.19
C ASP A 64 14.79 22.06 -0.85
N ALA A 65 15.66 22.69 -0.06
CA ALA A 65 16.91 23.31 -0.55
C ALA A 65 17.88 22.30 -1.18
N LEU A 66 17.85 21.04 -0.72
CA LEU A 66 18.66 19.96 -1.27
C LEU A 66 17.95 19.20 -2.41
N GLY A 67 16.74 19.60 -2.79
CA GLY A 67 15.94 18.91 -3.79
C GLY A 67 15.45 17.51 -3.34
N VAL A 68 15.39 17.27 -2.04
CA VAL A 68 14.97 15.99 -1.47
C VAL A 68 13.50 16.04 -1.12
N ALA A 69 12.70 15.23 -1.80
CA ALA A 69 11.27 15.07 -1.55
C ALA A 69 10.95 13.61 -1.19
N LYS A 70 9.81 13.39 -0.54
CA LYS A 70 9.33 12.03 -0.24
C LYS A 70 9.29 11.12 -1.48
N THR A 71 9.03 11.71 -2.64
CA THR A 71 8.87 11.00 -3.90
C THR A 71 10.18 10.59 -4.57
N ASN A 72 11.30 11.24 -4.28
CA ASN A 72 12.58 10.98 -4.94
C ASN A 72 13.65 10.32 -4.04
N LEU A 73 13.35 10.08 -2.75
CA LEU A 73 14.30 9.46 -1.82
C LEU A 73 14.91 8.15 -2.34
N ALA A 74 14.10 7.27 -2.91
CA ALA A 74 14.58 6.02 -3.48
C ALA A 74 15.50 6.25 -4.69
N GLN A 75 15.16 7.21 -5.56
CA GLN A 75 16.01 7.56 -6.72
C GLN A 75 17.36 8.10 -6.29
N LEU A 76 17.39 8.97 -5.29
CA LEU A 76 18.63 9.51 -4.72
C LEU A 76 19.48 8.42 -4.08
N ALA A 77 18.84 7.52 -3.31
CA ALA A 77 19.51 6.40 -2.66
C ALA A 77 20.16 5.44 -3.69
N PHE A 78 19.41 5.04 -4.72
CA PHE A 78 19.97 4.20 -5.79
C PHE A 78 20.98 4.93 -6.67
N GLY A 79 20.75 6.22 -6.93
CA GLY A 79 21.67 7.08 -7.69
C GLY A 79 23.02 7.22 -7.04
N SER A 80 23.09 7.32 -5.71
CA SER A 80 24.34 7.43 -4.96
C SER A 80 25.22 6.18 -5.04
N VAL A 81 24.61 4.99 -5.24
CA VAL A 81 25.34 3.71 -5.28
C VAL A 81 25.66 3.28 -6.70
N PHE A 82 24.70 3.38 -7.62
CA PHE A 82 24.81 2.86 -8.99
C PHE A 82 25.11 3.93 -10.04
N GLY A 83 25.21 5.18 -9.62
CA GLY A 83 25.32 6.33 -10.50
C GLY A 83 23.95 6.94 -10.82
N GLU A 84 23.93 8.25 -10.93
CA GLU A 84 22.71 9.06 -11.03
C GLU A 84 21.79 8.63 -12.20
N SER A 85 22.36 8.46 -13.39
CA SER A 85 21.58 8.11 -14.58
C SER A 85 21.00 6.70 -14.51
N PHE A 86 21.78 5.72 -14.09
CA PHE A 86 21.30 4.33 -14.01
C PHE A 86 20.34 4.14 -12.84
N GLY A 87 20.65 4.66 -11.66
CA GLY A 87 19.80 4.55 -10.47
C GLY A 87 18.44 5.19 -10.69
N SER A 88 18.42 6.40 -11.24
CA SER A 88 17.18 7.11 -11.55
C SER A 88 16.31 6.37 -12.60
N ALA A 89 16.92 5.88 -13.67
CA ALA A 89 16.20 5.14 -14.69
C ALA A 89 15.63 3.81 -14.15
N PHE A 90 16.42 3.07 -13.38
CA PHE A 90 16.00 1.82 -12.76
C PHE A 90 14.78 2.04 -11.83
N VAL A 91 14.89 3.00 -10.92
CA VAL A 91 13.79 3.31 -9.98
C VAL A 91 12.55 3.82 -10.73
N ALA A 92 12.71 4.65 -11.77
CA ALA A 92 11.61 5.13 -12.59
C ALA A 92 10.84 3.98 -13.27
N ILE A 93 11.56 2.99 -13.81
CA ILE A 93 10.94 1.79 -14.43
C ILE A 93 10.19 0.98 -13.36
N CYS A 94 10.80 0.76 -12.18
CA CYS A 94 10.15 0.06 -11.09
C CYS A 94 8.88 0.78 -10.63
N LEU A 95 8.94 2.11 -10.49
CA LEU A 95 7.78 2.92 -10.10
C LEU A 95 6.68 2.90 -11.17
N LEU A 96 7.04 2.86 -12.46
CA LEU A 96 6.06 2.72 -13.54
C LEU A 96 5.24 1.44 -13.40
N PHE A 97 5.92 0.29 -13.21
CA PHE A 97 5.23 -0.99 -13.00
C PHE A 97 4.43 -1.01 -11.71
N PHE A 98 4.98 -0.45 -10.64
CA PHE A 98 4.28 -0.36 -9.36
C PHE A 98 3.03 0.51 -9.45
N ALA A 99 3.10 1.68 -10.08
CA ALA A 99 1.95 2.55 -10.30
C ALA A 99 0.87 1.86 -11.16
N PHE A 100 1.28 1.18 -12.23
CA PHE A 100 0.35 0.46 -13.12
C PHE A 100 -0.40 -0.65 -12.36
N THR A 101 0.31 -1.48 -11.61
CA THR A 101 -0.32 -2.55 -10.82
C THR A 101 -1.20 -2.01 -9.72
N THR A 102 -0.81 -0.90 -9.09
CA THR A 102 -1.58 -0.22 -8.04
C THR A 102 -2.90 0.34 -8.60
N ILE A 103 -2.86 1.01 -9.74
CA ILE A 103 -4.07 1.53 -10.40
C ILE A 103 -5.06 0.39 -10.71
N ILE A 104 -4.57 -0.74 -11.24
CA ILE A 104 -5.42 -1.91 -11.52
C ILE A 104 -6.03 -2.47 -10.23
N GLY A 105 -5.23 -2.64 -9.19
CA GLY A 105 -5.67 -3.18 -7.90
C GLY A 105 -6.72 -2.29 -7.23
N TRP A 106 -6.48 -1.00 -7.14
CA TRP A 106 -7.43 -0.06 -6.54
C TRP A 106 -8.71 0.09 -7.35
N ASN A 107 -8.61 0.08 -8.68
CA ASN A 107 -9.81 0.08 -9.52
C ASN A 107 -10.66 -1.18 -9.32
N LEU A 108 -10.03 -2.35 -9.15
CA LEU A 108 -10.74 -3.58 -8.83
C LEU A 108 -11.51 -3.45 -7.51
N PHE A 109 -10.88 -2.93 -6.45
CA PHE A 109 -11.54 -2.72 -5.16
C PHE A 109 -12.74 -1.77 -5.28
N GLY A 110 -12.59 -0.67 -6.00
CA GLY A 110 -13.67 0.25 -6.25
C GLY A 110 -14.83 -0.39 -7.02
N ARG A 111 -14.53 -1.18 -8.07
CA ARG A 111 -15.54 -1.89 -8.85
C ARG A 111 -16.35 -2.88 -8.01
N ILE A 112 -15.69 -3.65 -7.15
CA ILE A 112 -16.36 -4.61 -6.26
C ILE A 112 -17.36 -3.88 -5.34
N ASN A 113 -16.95 -2.76 -4.74
CA ASN A 113 -17.80 -1.98 -3.87
C ASN A 113 -18.99 -1.37 -4.61
N ILE A 114 -18.78 -0.78 -5.78
CA ILE A 114 -19.84 -0.20 -6.61
C ILE A 114 -20.80 -1.28 -7.11
N GLU A 115 -20.29 -2.44 -7.51
CA GLU A 115 -21.15 -3.56 -7.92
C GLU A 115 -22.00 -4.06 -6.76
N TYR A 116 -21.46 -4.12 -5.56
CA TYR A 116 -22.17 -4.52 -4.35
C TYR A 116 -23.27 -3.52 -3.97
N LEU A 117 -23.00 -2.23 -4.00
CA LEU A 117 -23.91 -1.18 -3.56
C LEU A 117 -24.98 -0.84 -4.61
N PHE A 118 -24.62 -0.75 -5.88
CA PHE A 118 -25.46 -0.21 -6.95
C PHE A 118 -25.70 -1.19 -8.10
N GLY A 119 -25.11 -2.39 -8.01
CA GLY A 119 -25.23 -3.42 -9.03
C GLY A 119 -24.33 -3.21 -10.24
N LYS A 120 -24.32 -4.23 -11.14
CA LYS A 120 -23.40 -4.30 -12.30
C LYS A 120 -23.47 -3.12 -13.26
N LYS A 121 -24.67 -2.51 -13.40
CA LYS A 121 -24.86 -1.37 -14.32
C LYS A 121 -24.09 -0.10 -13.90
N ALA A 122 -23.81 0.04 -12.61
CA ALA A 122 -23.07 1.18 -12.07
C ALA A 122 -21.53 1.08 -12.24
N VAL A 123 -21.02 -0.07 -12.63
CA VAL A 123 -19.58 -0.28 -12.81
C VAL A 123 -19.02 0.52 -13.99
N LEU A 124 -19.78 0.63 -15.08
CA LEU A 124 -19.33 1.39 -16.24
C LEU A 124 -19.18 2.90 -15.95
N PRO A 125 -20.19 3.61 -15.42
CA PRO A 125 -20.04 5.02 -15.08
C PRO A 125 -18.95 5.24 -14.01
N TYR A 126 -18.83 4.35 -13.02
CA TYR A 126 -17.73 4.39 -12.06
C TYR A 126 -16.36 4.35 -12.76
N SER A 127 -16.16 3.42 -13.70
CA SER A 127 -14.88 3.29 -14.41
C SER A 127 -14.53 4.55 -15.22
N ILE A 128 -15.51 5.18 -15.84
CA ILE A 128 -15.31 6.44 -16.59
C ILE A 128 -14.89 7.56 -15.63
N ILE A 129 -15.57 7.68 -14.48
CA ILE A 129 -15.24 8.67 -13.44
C ILE A 129 -13.84 8.40 -12.88
N ALA A 130 -13.48 7.14 -12.60
CA ALA A 130 -12.16 6.77 -12.11
C ALA A 130 -11.04 7.17 -13.08
N ILE A 131 -11.22 6.93 -14.38
CA ILE A 131 -10.26 7.34 -15.41
C ILE A 131 -10.13 8.87 -15.45
N ALA A 132 -11.26 9.60 -15.37
CA ALA A 132 -11.24 11.05 -15.34
C ALA A 132 -10.48 11.59 -14.11
N PHE A 133 -10.68 10.98 -12.92
CA PHE A 133 -9.97 11.38 -11.71
C PHE A 133 -8.47 11.02 -11.76
N ILE A 134 -8.06 9.91 -12.38
CA ILE A 134 -6.65 9.59 -12.59
C ILE A 134 -6.00 10.66 -13.48
N PHE A 135 -6.67 11.04 -14.57
CA PHE A 135 -6.17 12.09 -15.45
C PHE A 135 -6.09 13.45 -14.75
N LEU A 136 -7.14 13.87 -14.05
CA LEU A 136 -7.14 15.13 -13.29
C LEU A 136 -6.08 15.10 -12.18
N GLY A 137 -5.91 13.98 -11.48
CA GLY A 137 -4.90 13.81 -10.44
C GLY A 137 -3.47 13.99 -10.95
N SER A 138 -3.20 13.61 -12.20
CA SER A 138 -1.89 13.82 -12.82
C SER A 138 -1.54 15.29 -13.09
N LEU A 139 -2.52 16.18 -13.05
CA LEU A 139 -2.35 17.63 -13.23
C LEU A 139 -2.18 18.40 -11.92
N LEU A 140 -2.43 17.74 -10.78
CA LEU A 140 -2.31 18.36 -9.46
C LEU A 140 -0.84 18.35 -8.99
N SER A 141 -0.53 19.24 -8.05
CA SER A 141 0.78 19.22 -7.38
C SER A 141 0.94 17.97 -6.51
N ASN A 142 2.18 17.48 -6.38
CA ASN A 142 2.48 16.32 -5.55
C ASN A 142 1.98 16.48 -4.11
N ASP A 143 2.19 17.64 -3.51
CA ASP A 143 1.81 17.91 -2.12
C ASP A 143 0.31 17.81 -1.92
N LEU A 144 -0.48 18.42 -2.81
CA LEU A 144 -1.93 18.32 -2.76
C LEU A 144 -2.44 16.88 -2.92
N VAL A 145 -1.83 16.10 -3.81
CA VAL A 145 -2.18 14.68 -3.99
C VAL A 145 -1.88 13.87 -2.72
N TRP A 146 -0.73 14.12 -2.07
CA TRP A 146 -0.38 13.46 -0.82
C TRP A 146 -1.33 13.83 0.31
N GLU A 147 -1.64 15.11 0.50
CA GLU A 147 -2.57 15.57 1.54
C GLU A 147 -3.98 14.99 1.36
N LEU A 148 -4.50 14.99 0.13
CA LEU A 148 -5.79 14.37 -0.18
C LEU A 148 -5.78 12.87 0.09
N THR A 149 -4.72 12.19 -0.29
CA THR A 149 -4.55 10.75 -0.06
C THR A 149 -4.54 10.43 1.43
N ASP A 150 -3.78 11.18 2.21
CA ASP A 150 -3.70 11.00 3.67
C ASP A 150 -5.06 11.28 4.33
N MET A 151 -5.76 12.32 3.91
CA MET A 151 -7.10 12.63 4.41
C MET A 151 -8.09 11.48 4.16
N PHE A 152 -8.17 10.98 2.93
CA PHE A 152 -9.08 9.89 2.59
C PHE A 152 -8.70 8.58 3.26
N ASN A 153 -7.40 8.28 3.40
CA ASN A 153 -6.92 7.12 4.14
C ASN A 153 -7.34 7.18 5.61
N GLN A 154 -7.22 8.33 6.26
CA GLN A 154 -7.66 8.51 7.65
C GLN A 154 -9.18 8.36 7.80
N LEU A 155 -9.96 8.93 6.89
CA LEU A 155 -11.41 8.76 6.87
C LEU A 155 -11.82 7.29 6.72
N MET A 156 -11.09 6.52 5.93
CA MET A 156 -11.36 5.10 5.71
C MET A 156 -11.05 4.24 6.96
N VAL A 157 -10.14 4.67 7.83
CA VAL A 157 -9.81 3.96 9.08
C VAL A 157 -10.99 3.93 10.04
N ILE A 158 -11.75 5.01 10.14
CA ILE A 158 -12.86 5.13 11.13
C ILE A 158 -13.90 4.01 10.97
N PRO A 159 -14.57 3.85 9.82
CA PRO A 159 -15.55 2.77 9.64
C PRO A 159 -14.91 1.38 9.75
N ASN A 160 -13.66 1.23 9.34
CA ASN A 160 -12.97 -0.04 9.43
C ASN A 160 -12.71 -0.46 10.88
N VAL A 161 -12.29 0.46 11.76
CA VAL A 161 -12.09 0.19 13.19
C VAL A 161 -13.41 -0.20 13.84
N ILE A 162 -14.51 0.51 13.55
CA ILE A 162 -15.84 0.18 14.06
C ILE A 162 -16.25 -1.24 13.63
N ALA A 163 -16.05 -1.58 12.35
CA ALA A 163 -16.36 -2.91 11.83
C ALA A 163 -15.51 -4.01 12.50
N LEU A 164 -14.22 -3.79 12.70
CA LEU A 164 -13.32 -4.73 13.37
C LEU A 164 -13.73 -5.00 14.82
N LEU A 165 -14.09 -3.95 15.55
CA LEU A 165 -14.56 -4.09 16.93
C LEU A 165 -15.91 -4.84 17.01
N ALA A 166 -16.84 -4.53 16.11
CA ALA A 166 -18.14 -5.18 16.05
C ALA A 166 -18.04 -6.68 15.66
N LEU A 167 -17.12 -7.03 14.76
CA LEU A 167 -16.96 -8.38 14.23
C LEU A 167 -15.91 -9.22 15.00
N GLY A 168 -15.26 -8.67 16.03
CA GLY A 168 -14.18 -9.33 16.78
C GLY A 168 -14.59 -10.72 17.33
N GLY A 169 -15.82 -10.85 17.83
CA GLY A 169 -16.36 -12.14 18.30
C GLY A 169 -16.48 -13.18 17.20
N LEU A 170 -16.93 -12.77 16.03
CA LEU A 170 -17.08 -13.65 14.85
C LEU A 170 -15.73 -14.12 14.33
N VAL A 171 -14.72 -13.23 14.32
CA VAL A 171 -13.35 -13.56 13.94
C VAL A 171 -12.76 -14.60 14.91
N ALA A 172 -12.93 -14.40 16.22
CA ALA A 172 -12.44 -15.34 17.22
C ALA A 172 -13.11 -16.73 17.11
N ALA A 173 -14.42 -16.78 16.80
CA ALA A 173 -15.13 -18.03 16.55
C ALA A 173 -14.63 -18.72 15.28
N SER A 174 -14.43 -17.98 14.19
CA SER A 174 -13.90 -18.53 12.93
C SER A 174 -12.46 -19.06 13.09
N ALA A 175 -11.62 -18.38 13.85
CA ALA A 175 -10.25 -18.84 14.13
C ALA A 175 -10.24 -20.16 14.91
N LYS A 176 -11.12 -20.32 15.90
CA LYS A 176 -11.27 -21.58 16.64
C LYS A 176 -11.78 -22.72 15.77
N ALA A 177 -12.78 -22.45 14.91
CA ALA A 177 -13.32 -23.45 13.99
C ALA A 177 -12.26 -23.93 12.97
N GLY A 178 -11.54 -23.00 12.36
CA GLY A 178 -10.48 -23.32 11.41
C GLY A 178 -9.33 -24.14 12.00
N ASN A 179 -8.96 -23.86 13.25
CA ASN A 179 -7.98 -24.67 13.97
C ASN A 179 -8.43 -26.10 14.20
N SER A 180 -9.71 -26.32 14.51
CA SER A 180 -10.27 -27.68 14.71
C SER A 180 -10.30 -28.47 13.41
N GLU A 181 -10.68 -27.87 12.28
CA GLU A 181 -10.64 -28.51 10.96
C GLU A 181 -9.21 -28.86 10.51
N THR A 182 -8.26 -27.97 10.77
CA THR A 182 -6.85 -28.23 10.42
C THR A 182 -6.26 -29.40 11.22
N LEU A 183 -6.60 -29.51 12.50
CA LEU A 183 -6.18 -30.61 13.36
C LEU A 183 -6.85 -31.95 13.00
N GLU A 184 -8.07 -31.92 12.53
CA GLU A 184 -8.79 -33.10 12.09
C GLU A 184 -8.25 -33.65 10.76
N ASN A 185 -7.89 -32.74 9.83
CA ASN A 185 -7.26 -33.11 8.56
C ASN A 185 -5.82 -33.60 8.69
N ALA A 186 -5.08 -33.14 9.71
CA ALA A 186 -3.71 -33.63 9.99
C ALA A 186 -3.67 -35.03 10.62
N LYS A 187 -4.83 -35.53 11.12
CA LYS A 187 -4.96 -36.87 11.73
C LYS A 187 -5.42 -37.95 10.73
N LYS A 188 -5.79 -37.55 9.52
CA LYS A 188 -6.13 -38.43 8.40
C LYS A 188 -4.94 -38.59 7.47
#